data_4ca54e618dc95f1167d15c124ce94c0f
#
_entry.id   4ca54e618dc95f1167d15c124ce94c0f
#
_cell.length_a   1.000
_cell.length_b   1.000
_cell.length_c   1.000
_cell.angle_alpha   90.00
_cell.angle_beta   90.00
_cell.angle_gamma   90.00
#
_symmetry.space_group_name_H-M   'P 1'
#
loop_
_entity.id
_entity.type
_entity.pdbx_description
1 polymer ?
#
loop_
_entity_poly.entity_id
_entity_poly.type
_entity_poly.pdbx_seq_one_letter_code
_entity_poly.pdbx_strand_id
1 'polypeptide(L)'
;KGFMKKIDFIAEVSSNHNRDLSRMKEFIHASHEAGCSGVKFQLFKIDKLFAPEILSKSETHRKRKDWEFPVEYIPELADLSHSLGLSFSCTPFYLEAVEILKPYVDFYKIASYELLWNDLFEKCGNTGKPVVFSTGMATLDEVENALKCLLNTKTEDITVLHCNSAYPTPIKDVNLAGINVLKKMINTIDNPKQIEIKVGYSDHTVSSAVMYRAIHKYNANFVEFHLDLDGKGEEY
;
A
#
# COMPACT_ATOMS: atom_id res chain seq x y z
N LYS A 1 -29.03 14.38 8.42
CA LYS A 1 -27.77 13.99 9.08
C LYS A 1 -26.99 13.17 8.05
N GLY A 2 -26.01 13.77 7.35
CA GLY A 2 -25.14 13.03 6.45
C GLY A 2 -24.29 12.07 7.28
N PHE A 3 -24.36 10.78 6.98
CA PHE A 3 -23.40 9.81 7.51
C PHE A 3 -22.01 10.26 7.06
N MET A 4 -21.12 10.55 7.99
CA MET A 4 -19.71 10.75 7.64
C MET A 4 -19.22 9.42 7.06
N LYS A 5 -18.76 9.43 5.81
CA LYS A 5 -18.20 8.25 5.16
C LYS A 5 -16.97 7.85 5.98
N LYS A 6 -16.91 6.58 6.40
CA LYS A 6 -15.73 6.05 7.10
C LYS A 6 -14.51 6.22 6.21
N ILE A 7 -13.46 6.78 6.76
CA ILE A 7 -12.16 6.93 6.08
C ILE A 7 -11.22 5.90 6.68
N ASP A 8 -10.57 5.13 5.83
CA ASP A 8 -9.55 4.19 6.26
C ASP A 8 -8.17 4.87 6.23
N PHE A 9 -7.51 4.91 7.37
CA PHE A 9 -6.15 5.40 7.54
C PHE A 9 -5.21 4.22 7.77
N ILE A 10 -4.27 4.04 6.85
CA ILE A 10 -3.31 2.93 6.91
C ILE A 10 -1.91 3.48 7.15
N ALA A 11 -1.32 3.08 8.26
CA ALA A 11 0.05 3.40 8.59
C ALA A 11 1.00 2.43 7.87
N GLU A 12 1.90 2.95 7.05
CA GLU A 12 2.97 2.21 6.39
C GLU A 12 4.23 2.24 7.25
N VAL A 13 4.68 1.09 7.69
CA VAL A 13 5.91 0.94 8.49
C VAL A 13 7.15 0.92 7.60
N SER A 14 7.00 0.46 6.36
CA SER A 14 8.12 0.31 5.42
C SER A 14 9.26 -0.54 6.00
N SER A 15 10.51 -0.08 5.87
CA SER A 15 11.71 -0.72 6.43
C SER A 15 12.13 -0.17 7.80
N ASN A 16 11.36 0.77 8.35
CA ASN A 16 11.70 1.46 9.62
C ASN A 16 11.67 0.55 10.85
N HIS A 17 11.28 -0.71 10.67
CA HIS A 17 11.22 -1.72 11.72
C HIS A 17 12.58 -2.28 12.15
N ASN A 18 13.65 -2.05 11.40
CA ASN A 18 15.02 -2.54 11.69
C ASN A 18 15.09 -4.06 11.97
N ARG A 19 14.14 -4.86 11.45
CA ARG A 19 13.98 -6.31 11.72
C ARG A 19 13.81 -6.66 13.21
N ASP A 20 13.48 -5.69 14.04
CA ASP A 20 13.25 -5.83 15.47
C ASP A 20 11.77 -6.06 15.75
N LEU A 21 11.43 -7.21 16.33
CA LEU A 21 10.04 -7.57 16.63
C LEU A 21 9.38 -6.62 17.65
N SER A 22 10.14 -6.17 18.64
CA SER A 22 9.62 -5.23 19.64
C SER A 22 9.28 -3.90 19.00
N ARG A 23 10.17 -3.39 18.14
CA ARG A 23 9.95 -2.16 17.37
C ARG A 23 8.76 -2.30 16.40
N MET A 24 8.59 -3.46 15.75
CA MET A 24 7.41 -3.72 14.91
C MET A 24 6.11 -3.64 15.71
N LYS A 25 6.09 -4.17 16.93
CA LYS A 25 4.93 -4.06 17.85
C LYS A 25 4.70 -2.60 18.29
N GLU A 26 5.75 -1.83 18.54
CA GLU A 26 5.62 -0.40 18.85
C GLU A 26 4.95 0.36 17.70
N PHE A 27 5.28 0.07 16.43
CA PHE A 27 4.58 0.63 15.26
C PHE A 27 3.09 0.29 15.25
N ILE A 28 2.73 -0.95 15.59
CA ILE A 28 1.31 -1.37 15.66
C ILE A 28 0.59 -0.61 16.76
N HIS A 29 1.18 -0.47 17.96
CA HIS A 29 0.61 0.31 19.05
C HIS A 29 0.49 1.79 18.69
N ALA A 30 1.52 2.40 18.11
CA ALA A 30 1.48 3.79 17.66
C ALA A 30 0.39 4.02 16.59
N SER A 31 0.21 3.07 15.67
CA SER A 31 -0.86 3.12 14.67
C SER A 31 -2.26 3.08 15.32
N HIS A 32 -2.44 2.23 16.32
CA HIS A 32 -3.69 2.15 17.10
C HIS A 32 -3.94 3.46 17.88
N GLU A 33 -2.96 3.97 18.59
CA GLU A 33 -3.05 5.21 19.37
C GLU A 33 -3.33 6.43 18.49
N ALA A 34 -2.77 6.45 17.27
CA ALA A 34 -3.05 7.49 16.27
C ALA A 34 -4.46 7.39 15.66
N GLY A 35 -5.22 6.33 15.97
CA GLY A 35 -6.57 6.11 15.44
C GLY A 35 -6.59 5.60 14.00
N CYS A 36 -5.53 4.95 13.54
CA CYS A 36 -5.49 4.31 12.23
C CYS A 36 -6.50 3.15 12.14
N SER A 37 -6.94 2.84 10.92
CA SER A 37 -7.79 1.67 10.62
C SER A 37 -6.97 0.41 10.41
N GLY A 38 -5.69 0.56 10.08
CA GLY A 38 -4.80 -0.56 9.82
C GLY A 38 -3.33 -0.17 9.79
N VAL A 39 -2.49 -1.19 9.78
CA VAL A 39 -1.03 -1.09 9.69
C VAL A 39 -0.54 -1.97 8.55
N LYS A 40 0.49 -1.52 7.84
CA LYS A 40 1.05 -2.22 6.70
C LYS A 40 2.56 -2.34 6.79
N PHE A 41 3.05 -3.52 6.38
CA PHE A 41 4.47 -3.83 6.22
C PHE A 41 4.78 -4.15 4.75
N GLN A 42 6.03 -4.50 4.47
CA GLN A 42 6.51 -4.87 3.14
C GLN A 42 7.23 -6.20 3.22
N LEU A 43 6.91 -7.13 2.31
CA LEU A 43 7.59 -8.42 2.21
C LEU A 43 8.33 -8.51 0.89
N PHE A 44 9.62 -8.21 0.92
CA PHE A 44 10.53 -8.34 -0.21
C PHE A 44 11.76 -9.18 0.13
N LYS A 45 12.44 -9.63 -0.90
CA LYS A 45 13.78 -10.19 -0.88
C LYS A 45 14.59 -9.49 -1.95
N ILE A 46 15.80 -9.03 -1.62
CA ILE A 46 16.59 -8.23 -2.57
C ILE A 46 16.94 -9.01 -3.84
N ASP A 47 17.13 -10.33 -3.75
CA ASP A 47 17.40 -11.22 -4.88
C ASP A 47 16.19 -11.46 -5.80
N LYS A 48 14.98 -11.11 -5.34
CA LYS A 48 13.75 -11.10 -6.14
C LYS A 48 13.38 -9.71 -6.61
N LEU A 49 13.84 -8.67 -5.92
CA LEU A 49 13.51 -7.28 -6.19
C LEU A 49 14.45 -6.63 -7.22
N PHE A 50 15.73 -6.99 -7.17
CA PHE A 50 16.75 -6.40 -8.02
C PHE A 50 17.37 -7.42 -8.97
N ALA A 51 17.68 -6.98 -10.19
CA ALA A 51 18.43 -7.79 -11.14
C ALA A 51 19.82 -8.16 -10.59
N PRO A 52 20.34 -9.37 -10.88
CA PRO A 52 21.65 -9.82 -10.41
C PRO A 52 22.80 -8.85 -10.76
N GLU A 53 22.70 -8.18 -11.92
CA GLU A 53 23.67 -7.19 -12.38
C GLU A 53 23.71 -5.96 -11.48
N ILE A 54 22.57 -5.54 -10.93
CA ILE A 54 22.47 -4.43 -9.97
C ILE A 54 23.11 -4.85 -8.65
N LEU A 55 22.75 -6.03 -8.14
CA LEU A 55 23.30 -6.55 -6.90
C LEU A 55 24.82 -6.78 -6.98
N SER A 56 25.34 -7.17 -8.15
CA SER A 56 26.79 -7.34 -8.34
C SER A 56 27.57 -6.02 -8.27
N LYS A 57 26.98 -4.91 -8.71
CA LYS A 57 27.64 -3.61 -8.87
C LYS A 57 27.36 -2.61 -7.75
N SER A 58 26.23 -2.73 -7.05
CA SER A 58 25.76 -1.72 -6.09
C SER A 58 25.74 -2.24 -4.67
N GLU A 59 26.64 -1.73 -3.84
CA GLU A 59 26.66 -2.01 -2.41
C GLU A 59 25.39 -1.48 -1.71
N THR A 60 24.90 -0.31 -2.11
CA THR A 60 23.70 0.29 -1.55
C THR A 60 22.47 -0.61 -1.71
N HIS A 61 22.32 -1.28 -2.87
CA HIS A 61 21.24 -2.23 -3.07
C HIS A 61 21.43 -3.52 -2.27
N ARG A 62 22.67 -4.00 -2.12
CA ARG A 62 22.95 -5.16 -1.26
C ARG A 62 22.66 -4.91 0.22
N LYS A 63 22.93 -3.70 0.72
CA LYS A 63 22.63 -3.32 2.11
C LYS A 63 21.13 -3.37 2.44
N ARG A 64 20.26 -3.24 1.45
CA ARG A 64 18.81 -3.40 1.65
C ARG A 64 18.39 -4.80 2.11
N LYS A 65 19.31 -5.77 2.14
CA LYS A 65 19.08 -7.06 2.78
C LYS A 65 18.78 -6.92 4.27
N ASP A 66 19.32 -5.91 4.92
CA ASP A 66 19.05 -5.60 6.32
C ASP A 66 17.63 -5.04 6.55
N TRP A 67 16.89 -4.74 5.48
CA TRP A 67 15.50 -4.28 5.50
C TRP A 67 14.49 -5.39 5.19
N GLU A 68 14.95 -6.59 4.81
CA GLU A 68 14.05 -7.71 4.54
C GLU A 68 13.24 -8.08 5.79
N PHE A 69 11.93 -8.16 5.61
CA PHE A 69 11.02 -8.49 6.70
C PHE A 69 11.15 -9.97 7.13
N PRO A 70 11.33 -10.27 8.43
CA PRO A 70 11.37 -11.66 8.93
C PRO A 70 9.98 -12.29 8.88
N VAL A 71 9.78 -13.26 7.99
CA VAL A 71 8.46 -13.90 7.76
C VAL A 71 7.92 -14.63 8.98
N GLU A 72 8.78 -15.08 9.88
CA GLU A 72 8.42 -15.76 11.13
C GLU A 72 7.64 -14.85 12.10
N TYR A 73 7.71 -13.53 11.96
CA TYR A 73 7.00 -12.59 12.81
C TYR A 73 5.58 -12.28 12.32
N ILE A 74 5.24 -12.65 11.09
CA ILE A 74 3.93 -12.32 10.48
C ILE A 74 2.76 -12.77 11.34
N PRO A 75 2.70 -14.04 11.84
CA PRO A 75 1.56 -14.48 12.65
C PRO A 75 1.34 -13.62 13.90
N GLU A 76 2.40 -13.36 14.64
CA GLU A 76 2.34 -12.59 15.88
C GLU A 76 1.94 -11.12 15.66
N LEU A 77 2.45 -10.50 14.59
CA LEU A 77 2.11 -9.12 14.25
C LEU A 77 0.68 -8.97 13.74
N ALA A 78 0.19 -9.95 12.97
CA ALA A 78 -1.21 -10.00 12.54
C ALA A 78 -2.15 -10.16 13.72
N ASP A 79 -1.86 -11.11 14.63
CA ASP A 79 -2.66 -11.35 15.84
C ASP A 79 -2.71 -10.09 16.73
N LEU A 80 -1.56 -9.43 16.95
CA LEU A 80 -1.50 -8.18 17.69
C LEU A 80 -2.36 -7.09 17.04
N SER A 81 -2.22 -6.91 15.72
CA SER A 81 -3.00 -5.91 14.98
C SER A 81 -4.50 -6.15 15.13
N HIS A 82 -4.95 -7.39 14.93
CA HIS A 82 -6.35 -7.78 15.08
C HIS A 82 -6.85 -7.60 16.52
N SER A 83 -6.04 -7.92 17.53
CA SER A 83 -6.41 -7.74 18.94
C SER A 83 -6.67 -6.27 19.31
N LEU A 84 -6.02 -5.34 18.59
CA LEU A 84 -6.19 -3.89 18.73
C LEU A 84 -7.27 -3.31 17.79
N GLY A 85 -7.93 -4.16 16.99
CA GLY A 85 -8.95 -3.74 16.03
C GLY A 85 -8.40 -3.10 14.76
N LEU A 86 -7.11 -3.27 14.48
CA LEU A 86 -6.47 -2.82 13.25
C LEU A 86 -6.53 -3.91 12.17
N SER A 87 -6.75 -3.52 10.93
CA SER A 87 -6.46 -4.37 9.78
C SER A 87 -4.94 -4.57 9.64
N PHE A 88 -4.53 -5.78 9.34
CA PHE A 88 -3.14 -6.12 9.04
C PHE A 88 -2.96 -6.28 7.53
N SER A 89 -1.96 -5.61 6.96
CA SER A 89 -1.61 -5.75 5.55
C SER A 89 -0.10 -5.85 5.38
N CYS A 90 0.30 -6.40 4.24
CA CYS A 90 1.69 -6.47 3.84
C CYS A 90 1.77 -6.44 2.32
N THR A 91 2.67 -5.62 1.77
CA THR A 91 2.90 -5.54 0.33
C THR A 91 3.79 -6.70 -0.13
N PRO A 92 3.32 -7.60 -1.00
CA PRO A 92 4.17 -8.63 -1.59
C PRO A 92 4.99 -8.05 -2.75
N PHE A 93 6.29 -8.32 -2.77
CA PHE A 93 7.20 -7.94 -3.87
C PHE A 93 7.72 -9.14 -4.66
N TYR A 94 7.17 -10.33 -4.44
CA TYR A 94 7.42 -11.53 -5.21
C TYR A 94 6.22 -12.47 -5.13
N LEU A 95 6.06 -13.34 -6.12
CA LEU A 95 4.79 -14.11 -6.27
C LEU A 95 4.53 -15.07 -5.11
N GLU A 96 5.56 -15.71 -4.55
CA GLU A 96 5.41 -16.64 -3.44
C GLU A 96 4.97 -15.92 -2.14
N ALA A 97 5.30 -14.63 -2.00
CA ALA A 97 4.88 -13.83 -0.86
C ALA A 97 3.35 -13.75 -0.72
N VAL A 98 2.62 -13.80 -1.83
CA VAL A 98 1.15 -13.77 -1.80
C VAL A 98 0.59 -14.95 -1.01
N GLU A 99 1.11 -16.16 -1.23
CA GLU A 99 0.67 -17.35 -0.48
C GLU A 99 1.11 -17.33 0.99
N ILE A 100 2.32 -16.82 1.26
CA ILE A 100 2.82 -16.66 2.64
C ILE A 100 1.92 -15.71 3.43
N LEU A 101 1.49 -14.62 2.81
CA LEU A 101 0.69 -13.57 3.44
C LEU A 101 -0.79 -13.93 3.56
N LYS A 102 -1.29 -14.79 2.67
CA LYS A 102 -2.72 -15.09 2.54
C LYS A 102 -3.46 -15.43 3.84
N PRO A 103 -2.90 -16.21 4.78
CA PRO A 103 -3.58 -16.51 6.05
C PRO A 103 -3.75 -15.31 6.97
N TYR A 104 -2.93 -14.27 6.81
CA TYR A 104 -2.74 -13.23 7.81
C TYR A 104 -3.26 -11.85 7.40
N VAL A 105 -3.12 -11.48 6.12
CA VAL A 105 -3.52 -10.14 5.66
C VAL A 105 -5.03 -10.01 5.49
N ASP A 106 -5.57 -8.84 5.81
CA ASP A 106 -6.97 -8.50 5.55
C ASP A 106 -7.15 -7.97 4.12
N PHE A 107 -6.12 -7.37 3.56
CA PHE A 107 -6.08 -6.93 2.16
C PHE A 107 -4.64 -6.97 1.65
N TYR A 108 -4.48 -7.11 0.33
CA TYR A 108 -3.18 -6.95 -0.32
C TYR A 108 -2.98 -5.52 -0.76
N LYS A 109 -1.76 -5.01 -0.58
CA LYS A 109 -1.31 -3.77 -1.19
C LYS A 109 -0.31 -4.07 -2.31
N ILE A 110 -0.52 -3.47 -3.47
CA ILE A 110 0.44 -3.51 -4.58
C ILE A 110 1.03 -2.11 -4.73
N ALA A 111 2.35 -1.99 -4.65
CA ALA A 111 3.03 -0.72 -4.72
C ALA A 111 3.10 -0.17 -6.17
N SER A 112 3.38 1.12 -6.32
CA SER A 112 3.41 1.78 -7.62
C SER A 112 4.42 1.16 -8.60
N TYR A 113 5.55 0.70 -8.08
CA TYR A 113 6.61 0.09 -8.90
C TYR A 113 6.21 -1.26 -9.49
N GLU A 114 5.23 -1.97 -8.91
CA GLU A 114 4.72 -3.26 -9.36
C GLU A 114 3.47 -3.13 -10.24
N LEU A 115 3.03 -1.92 -10.58
CA LEU A 115 1.77 -1.69 -11.30
C LEU A 115 1.71 -2.42 -12.66
N LEU A 116 2.83 -2.59 -13.33
CA LEU A 116 2.89 -3.29 -14.62
C LEU A 116 3.05 -4.81 -14.50
N TRP A 117 3.09 -5.35 -13.29
CA TRP A 117 3.28 -6.79 -13.06
C TRP A 117 1.95 -7.53 -12.97
N ASN A 118 1.37 -7.85 -14.11
CA ASN A 118 0.06 -8.50 -14.19
C ASN A 118 -0.04 -9.80 -13.38
N ASP A 119 1.01 -10.64 -13.38
CA ASP A 119 1.01 -11.90 -12.62
C ASP A 119 0.81 -11.67 -11.12
N LEU A 120 1.38 -10.58 -10.58
CA LEU A 120 1.19 -10.21 -9.17
C LEU A 120 -0.26 -9.76 -8.91
N PHE A 121 -0.83 -8.94 -9.81
CA PHE A 121 -2.22 -8.52 -9.74
C PHE A 121 -3.18 -9.72 -9.79
N GLU A 122 -2.99 -10.62 -10.75
CA GLU A 122 -3.79 -11.83 -10.88
C GLU A 122 -3.68 -12.72 -9.65
N LYS A 123 -2.46 -12.90 -9.13
CA LYS A 123 -2.23 -13.74 -7.98
C LYS A 123 -2.87 -13.18 -6.71
N CYS A 124 -2.71 -11.88 -6.44
CA CYS A 124 -3.39 -11.21 -5.32
C CYS A 124 -4.91 -11.27 -5.47
N GLY A 125 -5.43 -10.90 -6.64
CA GLY A 125 -6.88 -10.86 -6.90
C GLY A 125 -7.54 -12.25 -6.82
N ASN A 126 -6.85 -13.30 -7.26
CA ASN A 126 -7.37 -14.68 -7.22
C ASN A 126 -7.44 -15.27 -5.79
N THR A 127 -6.85 -14.61 -4.79
CA THR A 127 -7.06 -14.98 -3.38
C THR A 127 -8.49 -14.69 -2.92
N GLY A 128 -9.21 -13.78 -3.59
CA GLY A 128 -10.53 -13.29 -3.21
C GLY A 128 -10.51 -12.21 -2.12
N LYS A 129 -9.32 -11.84 -1.60
CA LYS A 129 -9.18 -10.75 -0.62
C LYS A 129 -9.24 -9.39 -1.31
N PRO A 130 -9.58 -8.31 -0.56
CA PRO A 130 -9.47 -6.95 -1.05
C PRO A 130 -8.07 -6.63 -1.59
N VAL A 131 -8.01 -5.85 -2.67
CA VAL A 131 -6.74 -5.40 -3.27
C VAL A 131 -6.72 -3.88 -3.36
N VAL A 132 -5.68 -3.30 -2.79
CA VAL A 132 -5.37 -1.87 -2.86
C VAL A 132 -4.12 -1.69 -3.70
N PHE A 133 -4.10 -0.78 -4.66
CA PHE A 133 -2.90 -0.52 -5.43
C PHE A 133 -2.65 0.97 -5.67
N SER A 134 -1.38 1.35 -5.73
CA SER A 134 -0.94 2.72 -5.96
C SER A 134 -0.55 2.96 -7.41
N THR A 135 -0.71 4.20 -7.90
CA THR A 135 -0.60 4.58 -9.30
C THR A 135 0.52 5.58 -9.59
N GLY A 136 1.51 5.70 -8.69
CA GLY A 136 2.66 6.57 -8.93
C GLY A 136 3.41 6.21 -10.20
N MET A 137 3.86 7.22 -10.96
CA MET A 137 4.59 7.10 -12.24
C MET A 137 3.79 6.48 -13.41
N ALA A 138 2.56 6.05 -13.19
CA ALA A 138 1.77 5.37 -14.21
C ALA A 138 1.01 6.35 -15.10
N THR A 139 0.83 5.96 -16.35
CA THR A 139 -0.15 6.56 -17.27
C THR A 139 -1.56 6.06 -16.94
N LEU A 140 -2.59 6.75 -17.41
CA LEU A 140 -3.98 6.30 -17.21
C LEU A 140 -4.25 4.95 -17.88
N ASP A 141 -3.68 4.69 -19.04
CA ASP A 141 -3.84 3.42 -19.76
C ASP A 141 -3.24 2.26 -18.97
N GLU A 142 -2.09 2.46 -18.33
CA GLU A 142 -1.46 1.47 -17.46
C GLU A 142 -2.32 1.18 -16.23
N VAL A 143 -2.88 2.21 -15.59
CA VAL A 143 -3.81 2.06 -14.46
C VAL A 143 -5.08 1.31 -14.88
N GLU A 144 -5.65 1.67 -16.03
CA GLU A 144 -6.83 1.00 -16.59
C GLU A 144 -6.57 -0.48 -16.86
N ASN A 145 -5.40 -0.82 -17.41
CA ASN A 145 -4.99 -2.21 -17.66
C ASN A 145 -4.84 -3.01 -16.36
N ALA A 146 -4.18 -2.44 -15.33
CA ALA A 146 -4.05 -3.06 -14.03
C ALA A 146 -5.43 -3.28 -13.37
N LEU A 147 -6.33 -2.32 -13.47
CA LEU A 147 -7.69 -2.44 -12.95
C LEU A 147 -8.49 -3.52 -13.70
N LYS A 148 -8.41 -3.58 -15.04
CA LYS A 148 -9.02 -4.65 -15.84
C LYS A 148 -8.48 -6.03 -15.45
N CYS A 149 -7.19 -6.14 -15.16
CA CYS A 149 -6.59 -7.38 -14.66
C CYS A 149 -7.28 -7.83 -13.37
N LEU A 150 -7.45 -6.96 -12.37
CA LEU A 150 -8.16 -7.28 -11.13
C LEU A 150 -9.64 -7.61 -11.33
N LEU A 151 -10.33 -6.90 -12.22
CA LEU A 151 -11.74 -7.15 -12.52
C LEU A 151 -11.98 -8.56 -13.09
N ASN A 152 -10.96 -9.17 -13.68
CA ASN A 152 -11.00 -10.54 -14.18
C ASN A 152 -10.62 -11.62 -13.13
N THR A 153 -10.32 -11.23 -11.89
CA THR A 153 -9.95 -12.14 -10.79
C THR A 153 -11.14 -12.38 -9.84
N LYS A 154 -10.89 -12.97 -8.68
CA LYS A 154 -11.91 -13.26 -7.66
C LYS A 154 -12.17 -12.10 -6.69
N THR A 155 -11.30 -11.10 -6.61
CA THR A 155 -11.51 -9.98 -5.68
C THR A 155 -12.77 -9.19 -6.03
N GLU A 156 -13.50 -8.79 -4.99
CA GLU A 156 -14.73 -7.96 -5.10
C GLU A 156 -14.58 -6.60 -4.40
N ASP A 157 -13.41 -6.31 -3.84
CA ASP A 157 -13.09 -5.03 -3.21
C ASP A 157 -11.76 -4.51 -3.76
N ILE A 158 -11.84 -3.43 -4.53
CA ILE A 158 -10.67 -2.82 -5.18
C ILE A 158 -10.60 -1.35 -4.78
N THR A 159 -9.41 -0.92 -4.36
CA THR A 159 -9.11 0.47 -4.07
C THR A 159 -7.91 0.94 -4.89
N VAL A 160 -8.09 2.04 -5.61
CA VAL A 160 -7.06 2.67 -6.44
C VAL A 160 -6.55 3.92 -5.74
N LEU A 161 -5.25 4.02 -5.47
CA LEU A 161 -4.66 5.16 -4.77
C LEU A 161 -3.91 6.08 -5.74
N HIS A 162 -4.32 7.35 -5.78
CA HIS A 162 -3.46 8.40 -6.35
C HIS A 162 -2.19 8.49 -5.50
N CYS A 163 -1.04 8.58 -6.15
CA CYS A 163 0.26 8.54 -5.49
C CYS A 163 1.31 9.25 -6.33
N ASN A 164 2.30 9.86 -5.67
CA ASN A 164 3.53 10.34 -6.28
C ASN A 164 4.70 9.52 -5.74
N SER A 165 5.55 9.01 -6.64
CA SER A 165 6.74 8.20 -6.28
C SER A 165 7.97 9.07 -6.03
N ALA A 166 7.83 10.12 -5.22
CA ALA A 166 8.91 10.96 -4.72
C ALA A 166 8.89 10.96 -3.19
N TYR A 167 10.03 10.77 -2.56
CA TYR A 167 10.17 10.60 -1.11
C TYR A 167 11.18 11.62 -0.54
N PRO A 168 10.72 12.72 0.12
CA PRO A 168 9.33 13.17 0.21
C PRO A 168 8.83 13.81 -1.11
N THR A 169 7.52 13.79 -1.33
CA THR A 169 6.89 14.50 -2.44
C THR A 169 6.83 16.01 -2.14
N PRO A 170 7.38 16.88 -2.98
CA PRO A 170 7.18 18.32 -2.85
C PRO A 170 5.68 18.67 -2.96
N ILE A 171 5.17 19.53 -2.06
CA ILE A 171 3.73 19.89 -2.02
C ILE A 171 3.21 20.42 -3.37
N LYS A 172 4.03 21.14 -4.11
CA LYS A 172 3.68 21.67 -5.44
C LYS A 172 3.43 20.60 -6.50
N ASP A 173 3.98 19.40 -6.31
CA ASP A 173 3.94 18.29 -7.28
C ASP A 173 2.87 17.23 -6.93
N VAL A 174 2.15 17.38 -5.82
CA VAL A 174 1.18 16.39 -5.29
C VAL A 174 0.03 16.09 -6.26
N ASN A 175 -0.40 17.08 -7.05
CA ASN A 175 -1.47 16.95 -8.04
C ASN A 175 -2.71 16.17 -7.55
N LEU A 176 -3.28 16.54 -6.39
CA LEU A 176 -4.46 15.86 -5.83
C LEU A 176 -5.67 15.78 -6.77
N ALA A 177 -5.71 16.63 -7.82
CA ALA A 177 -6.72 16.54 -8.87
C ALA A 177 -6.70 15.19 -9.60
N GLY A 178 -5.56 14.46 -9.56
CA GLY A 178 -5.42 13.10 -10.06
C GLY A 178 -6.45 12.14 -9.47
N ILE A 179 -6.89 12.33 -8.22
CA ILE A 179 -7.97 11.56 -7.60
C ILE A 179 -9.26 11.65 -8.43
N ASN A 180 -9.62 12.85 -8.90
CA ASN A 180 -10.80 13.02 -9.74
C ASN A 180 -10.61 12.43 -11.15
N VAL A 181 -9.38 12.42 -11.66
CA VAL A 181 -9.06 11.80 -12.96
C VAL A 181 -9.27 10.29 -12.86
N LEU A 182 -8.75 9.65 -11.79
CA LEU A 182 -8.98 8.22 -11.52
C LEU A 182 -10.48 7.90 -11.39
N LYS A 183 -11.24 8.70 -10.64
CA LYS A 183 -12.71 8.53 -10.51
C LYS A 183 -13.42 8.58 -11.86
N LYS A 184 -13.03 9.52 -12.72
CA LYS A 184 -13.61 9.63 -14.08
C LYS A 184 -13.29 8.40 -14.92
N MET A 185 -12.05 7.93 -14.91
CA MET A 185 -11.63 6.74 -15.63
C MET A 185 -12.40 5.50 -15.15
N ILE A 186 -12.52 5.30 -13.82
CA ILE A 186 -13.25 4.19 -13.22
C ILE A 186 -14.72 4.18 -13.64
N ASN A 187 -15.36 5.35 -13.77
CA ASN A 187 -16.74 5.45 -14.20
C ASN A 187 -16.97 5.07 -15.69
N THR A 188 -15.91 5.02 -16.48
CA THR A 188 -15.97 4.67 -17.91
C THR A 188 -15.46 3.26 -18.21
N ILE A 189 -14.82 2.60 -17.24
CA ILE A 189 -14.30 1.24 -17.43
C ILE A 189 -15.42 0.21 -17.48
N ASP A 190 -15.26 -0.80 -18.32
CA ASP A 190 -16.13 -1.97 -18.27
C ASP A 190 -15.93 -2.74 -16.95
N ASN A 191 -16.97 -2.78 -16.14
CA ASN A 191 -16.98 -3.43 -14.82
C ASN A 191 -18.05 -4.53 -14.79
N PRO A 192 -17.73 -5.72 -15.34
CA PRO A 192 -18.69 -6.81 -15.47
C PRO A 192 -19.20 -7.33 -14.14
N LYS A 193 -18.44 -7.13 -13.06
CA LYS A 193 -18.85 -7.52 -11.70
C LYS A 193 -19.78 -6.53 -11.02
N GLN A 194 -19.89 -5.31 -11.55
CA GLN A 194 -20.65 -4.20 -10.96
C GLN A 194 -20.25 -3.89 -9.50
N ILE A 195 -18.99 -4.10 -9.14
CA ILE A 195 -18.45 -3.80 -7.81
C ILE A 195 -18.15 -2.30 -7.67
N GLU A 196 -18.24 -1.78 -6.44
CA GLU A 196 -17.76 -0.43 -6.13
C GLU A 196 -16.22 -0.43 -6.13
N ILE A 197 -15.62 0.41 -6.96
CA ILE A 197 -14.17 0.65 -6.97
C ILE A 197 -13.89 1.94 -6.24
N LYS A 198 -13.15 1.85 -5.15
CA LYS A 198 -12.82 2.99 -4.30
C LYS A 198 -11.62 3.74 -4.84
N VAL A 199 -11.54 5.05 -4.57
CA VAL A 199 -10.37 5.87 -4.89
C VAL A 199 -9.88 6.57 -3.64
N GLY A 200 -8.59 6.40 -3.35
CA GLY A 200 -7.93 7.00 -2.20
C GLY A 200 -6.64 7.73 -2.56
N TYR A 201 -5.81 7.94 -1.56
CA TYR A 201 -4.55 8.67 -1.68
C TYR A 201 -3.46 7.98 -0.88
N SER A 202 -2.28 7.80 -1.48
CA SER A 202 -1.05 7.37 -0.82
C SER A 202 -0.12 8.57 -0.71
N ASP A 203 0.14 9.02 0.52
CA ASP A 203 0.85 10.26 0.81
C ASP A 203 2.34 10.03 1.10
N HIS A 204 3.17 10.81 0.42
CA HIS A 204 4.61 10.90 0.68
C HIS A 204 5.06 12.35 0.95
N THR A 205 4.13 13.24 1.36
CA THR A 205 4.43 14.67 1.51
C THR A 205 4.84 15.07 2.91
N VAL A 206 4.63 14.23 3.92
CA VAL A 206 4.79 14.59 5.35
C VAL A 206 3.95 15.82 5.74
N SER A 207 2.77 16.01 5.10
CA SER A 207 1.91 17.17 5.32
C SER A 207 0.48 16.78 5.63
N SER A 208 0.05 16.99 6.87
CA SER A 208 -1.34 16.80 7.29
C SER A 208 -2.34 17.65 6.49
N ALA A 209 -1.94 18.82 6.02
CA ALA A 209 -2.78 19.69 5.19
C ALA A 209 -3.06 19.07 3.82
N VAL A 210 -2.11 18.34 3.24
CA VAL A 210 -2.31 17.61 1.98
C VAL A 210 -3.31 16.47 2.18
N MET A 211 -3.14 15.65 3.22
CA MET A 211 -4.08 14.58 3.57
C MET A 211 -5.48 15.13 3.84
N TYR A 212 -5.60 16.19 4.62
CA TYR A 212 -6.88 16.86 4.87
C TYR A 212 -7.56 17.29 3.57
N ARG A 213 -6.80 17.87 2.64
CA ARG A 213 -7.32 18.31 1.35
C ARG A 213 -7.73 17.14 0.46
N ALA A 214 -6.97 16.03 0.45
CA ALA A 214 -7.32 14.82 -0.27
C ALA A 214 -8.68 14.27 0.18
N ILE A 215 -8.91 14.25 1.49
CA ILE A 215 -10.14 13.77 2.11
C ILE A 215 -11.31 14.73 1.83
N HIS A 216 -11.19 16.00 2.23
CA HIS A 216 -12.33 16.92 2.27
C HIS A 216 -12.65 17.55 0.92
N LYS A 217 -11.66 17.77 0.06
CA LYS A 217 -11.90 18.36 -1.26
C LYS A 217 -12.08 17.30 -2.34
N TYR A 218 -11.33 16.22 -2.27
CA TYR A 218 -11.31 15.20 -3.33
C TYR A 218 -12.01 13.90 -2.92
N ASN A 219 -12.54 13.83 -1.69
CA ASN A 219 -13.28 12.68 -1.15
C ASN A 219 -12.48 11.37 -1.27
N ALA A 220 -11.18 11.42 -0.94
CA ALA A 220 -10.40 10.20 -0.69
C ALA A 220 -10.98 9.53 0.56
N ASN A 221 -11.31 8.24 0.46
CA ASN A 221 -11.87 7.48 1.57
C ASN A 221 -10.93 6.40 2.09
N PHE A 222 -9.75 6.31 1.53
CA PHE A 222 -8.64 5.47 1.95
C PHE A 222 -7.37 6.31 1.85
N VAL A 223 -6.63 6.43 2.93
CA VAL A 223 -5.39 7.21 2.98
C VAL A 223 -4.29 6.35 3.58
N GLU A 224 -3.20 6.21 2.84
CA GLU A 224 -1.99 5.53 3.27
C GLU A 224 -0.89 6.58 3.48
N PHE A 225 -0.11 6.44 4.54
CA PHE A 225 1.00 7.33 4.85
C PHE A 225 2.10 6.58 5.60
N HIS A 226 3.35 7.01 5.41
CA HIS A 226 4.48 6.45 6.13
C HIS A 226 4.47 6.90 7.59
N LEU A 227 4.74 5.95 8.50
CA LEU A 227 4.88 6.20 9.92
C LEU A 227 6.32 5.93 10.36
N ASP A 228 6.85 6.82 11.17
CA ASP A 228 8.11 6.61 11.87
C ASP A 228 7.95 6.92 13.37
N LEU A 229 8.69 6.21 14.22
CA LEU A 229 8.56 6.36 15.69
C LEU A 229 9.42 7.48 16.25
N ASP A 230 10.55 7.77 15.63
CA ASP A 230 11.58 8.64 16.19
C ASP A 230 12.12 9.69 15.20
N GLY A 231 11.56 9.77 14.00
CA GLY A 231 11.98 10.69 12.95
C GLY A 231 13.38 10.42 12.41
N LYS A 232 13.87 9.19 12.53
CA LYS A 232 15.20 8.76 12.08
C LYS A 232 15.14 7.67 11.00
N GLY A 233 13.95 7.29 10.59
CA GLY A 233 13.75 6.33 9.52
C GLY A 233 14.33 6.83 8.19
N GLU A 234 14.83 5.92 7.37
CA GLU A 234 15.36 6.24 6.05
C GLU A 234 14.25 6.37 4.99
N GLU A 235 13.04 5.90 5.31
CA GLU A 235 11.86 5.97 4.44
C GLU A 235 10.73 6.76 5.11
N TYR A 236 10.33 7.83 4.45
CA TYR A 236 9.29 8.77 4.90
C TYR A 236 7.93 8.42 4.28
#